data_f5d366910c6816d6e245935f38a4b30a
#
_entry.id   f5d366910c6816d6e245935f38a4b30a
#
_cell.length_a   1.000
_cell.length_b   1.000
_cell.length_c   1.000
_cell.angle_alpha   90.00
_cell.angle_beta   90.00
_cell.angle_gamma   90.00
#
_symmetry.space_group_name_H-M   'P 1'
#
loop_
_entity.id
_entity.type
_entity.pdbx_description
1 polymer ?
#
loop_
_entity_poly.entity_id
_entity_poly.type
_entity_poly.pdbx_seq_one_letter_code
_entity_poly.pdbx_strand_id
1 'polypeptide(L)'
;MDLKNIDLKNINLEDIKQKVLQLADRKTLIKVGISVGAIIIFLIIYYAILNPIVENKKKQIEDMNKKKEETAKFVNQIKSKKNKIKKLKPKYDEYSTLFHTKAEVEGLYETLSYFAGINDLVISKIEKKPPKKVYRSDILTDTKKKKKKKKKKKKKKKKKTKSGKNVAYYTIPVNFEITGNFLGYIKFKRSLSLSKKMLNFDKESIKVVKGDTTGAIKVNGVLTIVGLADEF
;
A
#
# COMPACT_ATOMS: atom_id res chain seq x y z
N MET A 1 -38.56 65.10 -11.75
CA MET A 1 -38.56 64.49 -13.10
C MET A 1 -38.45 63.00 -12.93
N ASP A 2 -39.57 62.29 -13.14
CA ASP A 2 -39.66 60.83 -12.95
C ASP A 2 -38.98 60.11 -14.12
N LEU A 3 -37.87 59.44 -13.82
CA LEU A 3 -37.11 58.63 -14.75
C LEU A 3 -37.66 57.20 -14.96
N LYS A 4 -38.91 56.91 -14.51
CA LYS A 4 -39.47 55.56 -14.45
C LYS A 4 -40.16 55.08 -15.72
N ASN A 5 -40.29 55.86 -16.77
CA ASN A 5 -40.98 55.49 -18.02
C ASN A 5 -40.17 55.77 -19.29
N ILE A 6 -38.92 55.35 -19.30
CA ILE A 6 -38.16 55.34 -20.56
C ILE A 6 -38.24 53.95 -21.13
N ASP A 7 -39.12 53.76 -22.10
CA ASP A 7 -39.29 52.49 -22.82
C ASP A 7 -38.11 52.33 -23.81
N LEU A 8 -37.08 51.62 -23.39
CA LEU A 8 -35.85 51.42 -24.15
C LEU A 8 -36.03 50.58 -25.44
N LYS A 9 -37.22 50.05 -25.68
CA LYS A 9 -37.46 49.14 -26.82
C LYS A 9 -37.81 49.88 -28.13
N ASN A 10 -38.16 51.18 -28.10
CA ASN A 10 -38.54 51.95 -29.27
C ASN A 10 -37.71 53.18 -29.51
N ILE A 11 -36.43 53.13 -29.17
CA ILE A 11 -35.49 54.21 -29.47
C ILE A 11 -35.08 54.11 -30.93
N ASN A 12 -35.78 54.89 -31.79
CA ASN A 12 -35.40 55.00 -33.19
C ASN A 12 -34.13 55.84 -33.29
N LEU A 13 -33.02 55.20 -33.62
CA LEU A 13 -31.70 55.83 -33.73
C LEU A 13 -31.68 57.04 -34.72
N GLU A 14 -32.59 57.03 -35.71
CA GLU A 14 -32.74 58.10 -36.66
C GLU A 14 -33.41 59.36 -36.06
N ASP A 15 -34.41 59.19 -35.17
CA ASP A 15 -35.06 60.31 -34.47
C ASP A 15 -34.12 60.98 -33.47
N ILE A 16 -33.27 60.20 -32.81
CA ILE A 16 -32.24 60.77 -31.94
C ILE A 16 -31.20 61.54 -32.75
N LYS A 17 -30.80 60.99 -33.91
CA LYS A 17 -29.82 61.63 -34.79
C LYS A 17 -30.34 62.98 -35.35
N GLN A 18 -31.64 63.04 -35.74
CA GLN A 18 -32.27 64.29 -36.24
C GLN A 18 -32.44 65.30 -35.10
N LYS A 19 -32.89 64.94 -33.92
CA LYS A 19 -33.02 65.83 -32.75
C LYS A 19 -31.68 66.35 -32.27
N VAL A 20 -30.64 65.53 -32.26
CA VAL A 20 -29.28 65.92 -31.90
C VAL A 20 -28.70 66.88 -32.94
N LEU A 21 -29.00 66.69 -34.23
CA LEU A 21 -28.56 67.59 -35.30
C LEU A 21 -29.28 68.94 -35.30
N GLN A 22 -30.56 69.02 -34.88
CA GLN A 22 -31.32 70.27 -34.80
C GLN A 22 -31.05 71.09 -33.54
N LEU A 23 -30.61 70.54 -32.47
CA LEU A 23 -30.34 71.22 -31.19
C LEU A 23 -28.87 71.55 -30.95
N ALA A 24 -28.01 71.16 -31.84
CA ALA A 24 -26.56 71.23 -31.57
C ALA A 24 -25.92 72.41 -32.30
N ASP A 25 -25.70 73.47 -31.56
CA ASP A 25 -24.67 74.43 -31.87
C ASP A 25 -23.31 73.68 -32.06
N ARG A 26 -22.55 74.10 -33.04
CA ARG A 26 -21.27 73.47 -33.42
C ARG A 26 -20.36 73.21 -32.20
N LYS A 27 -20.44 74.09 -31.20
CA LYS A 27 -19.72 73.96 -29.91
C LYS A 27 -20.22 72.85 -28.99
N THR A 28 -21.54 72.55 -28.99
CA THR A 28 -22.16 71.47 -28.18
C THR A 28 -21.91 70.12 -28.81
N LEU A 29 -21.89 69.99 -30.14
CA LEU A 29 -21.52 68.73 -30.83
C LEU A 29 -20.10 68.27 -30.50
N ILE A 30 -19.15 69.22 -30.43
CA ILE A 30 -17.77 68.90 -30.08
C ILE A 30 -17.68 68.44 -28.64
N LYS A 31 -18.38 69.04 -27.69
CA LYS A 31 -18.38 68.64 -26.29
C LYS A 31 -18.99 67.22 -26.09
N VAL A 32 -20.07 66.92 -26.79
CA VAL A 32 -20.71 65.57 -26.75
C VAL A 32 -19.78 64.58 -27.43
N GLY A 33 -19.12 64.89 -28.53
CA GLY A 33 -18.16 63.98 -29.16
C GLY A 33 -16.97 63.68 -28.26
N ILE A 34 -16.45 64.64 -27.51
CA ILE A 34 -15.36 64.44 -26.55
C ILE A 34 -15.82 63.57 -25.40
N SER A 35 -17.03 63.78 -24.87
CA SER A 35 -17.53 62.94 -23.75
C SER A 35 -17.79 61.50 -24.16
N VAL A 36 -18.36 61.25 -25.34
CA VAL A 36 -18.56 59.92 -25.91
C VAL A 36 -17.21 59.23 -26.16
N GLY A 37 -16.26 59.98 -26.75
CA GLY A 37 -14.88 59.50 -26.94
C GLY A 37 -14.22 59.10 -25.64
N ALA A 38 -14.36 59.87 -24.57
CA ALA A 38 -13.81 59.57 -23.26
C ALA A 38 -14.43 58.27 -22.65
N ILE A 39 -15.76 58.08 -22.84
CA ILE A 39 -16.44 56.84 -22.38
C ILE A 39 -15.91 55.61 -23.16
N ILE A 40 -15.72 55.75 -24.48
CA ILE A 40 -15.21 54.64 -25.30
C ILE A 40 -13.78 54.29 -24.89
N ILE A 41 -12.92 55.28 -24.67
CA ILE A 41 -11.55 55.06 -24.20
C ILE A 41 -11.56 54.40 -22.83
N PHE A 42 -12.43 54.84 -21.91
CA PHE A 42 -12.58 54.21 -20.59
C PHE A 42 -13.02 52.75 -20.68
N LEU A 43 -13.97 52.44 -21.56
CA LEU A 43 -14.41 51.05 -21.78
C LEU A 43 -13.30 50.18 -22.36
N ILE A 44 -12.50 50.72 -23.29
CA ILE A 44 -11.35 50.00 -23.86
C ILE A 44 -10.32 49.70 -22.78
N ILE A 45 -9.98 50.65 -21.93
CA ILE A 45 -9.04 50.48 -20.82
C ILE A 45 -9.60 49.45 -19.82
N TYR A 46 -10.87 49.57 -19.50
CA TYR A 46 -11.53 48.62 -18.58
C TYR A 46 -11.48 47.17 -19.10
N TYR A 47 -11.91 46.93 -20.35
CA TYR A 47 -11.95 45.58 -20.90
C TYR A 47 -10.58 45.04 -21.29
N ALA A 48 -9.67 45.88 -21.77
CA ALA A 48 -8.37 45.42 -22.22
C ALA A 48 -7.34 45.24 -21.08
N ILE A 49 -7.46 46.00 -20.00
CA ILE A 49 -6.45 46.01 -18.91
C ILE A 49 -7.02 45.48 -17.61
N LEU A 50 -8.15 46.02 -17.11
CA LEU A 50 -8.68 45.62 -15.80
C LEU A 50 -9.30 44.21 -15.81
N ASN A 51 -10.07 43.89 -16.82
CA ASN A 51 -10.77 42.61 -16.88
C ASN A 51 -9.80 41.42 -16.85
N PRO A 52 -8.73 41.36 -17.65
CA PRO A 52 -7.79 40.21 -17.60
C PRO A 52 -7.04 40.13 -16.26
N ILE A 53 -6.77 41.26 -15.60
CA ILE A 53 -6.14 41.26 -14.27
C ILE A 53 -7.07 40.65 -13.23
N VAL A 54 -8.34 41.03 -13.24
CA VAL A 54 -9.35 40.48 -12.32
C VAL A 54 -9.59 38.99 -12.56
N GLU A 55 -9.69 38.56 -13.82
CA GLU A 55 -9.84 37.15 -14.17
C GLU A 55 -8.63 36.31 -13.73
N ASN A 56 -7.41 36.80 -13.96
CA ASN A 56 -6.21 36.11 -13.51
C ASN A 56 -6.15 36.01 -12.00
N LYS A 57 -6.55 37.02 -11.25
CA LYS A 57 -6.64 36.97 -9.79
C LYS A 57 -7.70 35.98 -9.31
N LYS A 58 -8.87 35.96 -9.95
CA LYS A 58 -9.92 34.95 -9.66
C LYS A 58 -9.42 33.53 -9.90
N LYS A 59 -8.75 33.24 -11.01
CA LYS A 59 -8.14 31.95 -11.31
C LYS A 59 -7.11 31.54 -10.27
N GLN A 60 -6.23 32.48 -9.88
CA GLN A 60 -5.23 32.22 -8.82
C GLN A 60 -5.90 31.85 -7.48
N ILE A 61 -6.97 32.54 -7.10
CA ILE A 61 -7.72 32.25 -5.86
C ILE A 61 -8.38 30.87 -5.97
N GLU A 62 -8.98 30.55 -7.11
CA GLU A 62 -9.61 29.23 -7.34
C GLU A 62 -8.59 28.10 -7.28
N ASP A 63 -7.43 28.27 -7.93
CA ASP A 63 -6.35 27.30 -7.89
C ASP A 63 -5.78 27.13 -6.49
N MET A 64 -5.64 28.24 -5.73
CA MET A 64 -5.24 28.16 -4.32
C MET A 64 -6.28 27.40 -3.47
N ASN A 65 -7.57 27.61 -3.71
CA ASN A 65 -8.62 26.91 -2.99
C ASN A 65 -8.62 25.42 -3.33
N LYS A 66 -8.47 25.06 -4.62
CA LYS A 66 -8.31 23.66 -5.05
C LYS A 66 -7.12 22.98 -4.37
N LYS A 67 -5.95 23.65 -4.36
CA LYS A 67 -4.75 23.14 -3.69
C LYS A 67 -4.96 23.00 -2.17
N LYS A 68 -5.68 23.90 -1.52
CA LYS A 68 -6.04 23.79 -0.09
C LYS A 68 -6.90 22.58 0.17
N GLU A 69 -7.93 22.32 -0.66
CA GLU A 69 -8.79 21.15 -0.52
C GLU A 69 -8.00 19.84 -0.74
N GLU A 70 -7.15 19.78 -1.75
CA GLU A 70 -6.28 18.62 -2.00
C GLU A 70 -5.36 18.37 -0.80
N THR A 71 -4.73 19.42 -0.30
CA THR A 71 -3.87 19.34 0.89
C THR A 71 -4.64 18.82 2.09
N ALA A 72 -5.86 19.33 2.34
CA ALA A 72 -6.72 18.85 3.42
C ALA A 72 -7.08 17.36 3.25
N LYS A 73 -7.39 16.93 2.02
CA LYS A 73 -7.63 15.51 1.71
C LYS A 73 -6.40 14.65 1.99
N PHE A 74 -5.20 15.08 1.58
CA PHE A 74 -3.96 14.38 1.86
C PHE A 74 -3.65 14.30 3.37
N VAL A 75 -3.81 15.40 4.10
CA VAL A 75 -3.63 15.42 5.55
C VAL A 75 -4.57 14.43 6.24
N ASN A 76 -5.84 14.40 5.86
CA ASN A 76 -6.81 13.45 6.39
C ASN A 76 -6.45 11.99 6.05
N GLN A 77 -5.97 11.73 4.83
CA GLN A 77 -5.49 10.40 4.44
C GLN A 77 -4.26 9.98 5.25
N ILE A 78 -3.30 10.88 5.46
CA ILE A 78 -2.11 10.63 6.29
C ILE A 78 -2.53 10.32 7.71
N LYS A 79 -3.42 11.13 8.32
CA LYS A 79 -3.95 10.90 9.66
C LYS A 79 -4.64 9.54 9.78
N SER A 80 -5.49 9.19 8.80
CA SER A 80 -6.16 7.89 8.74
C SER A 80 -5.17 6.74 8.65
N LYS A 81 -4.17 6.83 7.74
CA LYS A 81 -3.12 5.80 7.60
C LYS A 81 -2.27 5.69 8.87
N LYS A 82 -1.89 6.82 9.49
CA LYS A 82 -1.13 6.83 10.76
C LYS A 82 -1.91 6.15 11.89
N ASN A 83 -3.21 6.42 11.99
CA ASN A 83 -4.07 5.75 12.96
C ASN A 83 -4.20 4.23 12.70
N LYS A 84 -4.28 3.81 11.44
CA LYS A 84 -4.26 2.38 11.08
C LYS A 84 -2.94 1.72 11.46
N ILE A 85 -1.81 2.36 11.19
CA ILE A 85 -0.49 1.86 11.58
C ILE A 85 -0.41 1.74 13.11
N LYS A 86 -0.84 2.76 13.85
CA LYS A 86 -0.85 2.74 15.33
C LYS A 86 -1.67 1.57 15.90
N LYS A 87 -2.80 1.24 15.26
CA LYS A 87 -3.65 0.10 15.66
C LYS A 87 -3.07 -1.26 15.25
N LEU A 88 -2.33 -1.32 14.13
CA LEU A 88 -1.78 -2.57 13.61
C LEU A 88 -0.42 -2.91 14.20
N LYS A 89 0.36 -1.89 14.61
CA LYS A 89 1.72 -2.09 15.15
C LYS A 89 1.76 -3.07 16.32
N PRO A 90 0.95 -2.95 17.38
CA PRO A 90 1.01 -3.89 18.50
C PRO A 90 0.70 -5.33 18.08
N LYS A 91 -0.23 -5.53 17.13
CA LYS A 91 -0.51 -6.87 16.59
C LYS A 91 0.66 -7.41 15.75
N TYR A 92 1.32 -6.54 14.99
CA TYR A 92 2.51 -6.92 14.24
C TYR A 92 3.64 -7.32 15.21
N ASP A 93 3.87 -6.53 16.25
CA ASP A 93 4.91 -6.81 17.24
C ASP A 93 4.63 -8.13 17.99
N GLU A 94 3.36 -8.41 18.34
CA GLU A 94 2.93 -9.68 18.94
C GLU A 94 3.19 -10.87 18.01
N TYR A 95 2.75 -10.78 16.75
CA TYR A 95 2.93 -11.88 15.80
C TYR A 95 4.38 -12.04 15.34
N SER A 96 5.18 -10.96 15.31
CA SER A 96 6.58 -11.05 14.92
C SER A 96 7.41 -11.87 15.89
N THR A 97 7.03 -11.94 17.17
CA THR A 97 7.72 -12.78 18.16
C THR A 97 7.62 -14.28 17.86
N LEU A 98 6.63 -14.69 17.07
CA LEU A 98 6.48 -16.08 16.63
C LEU A 98 7.52 -16.50 15.58
N PHE A 99 8.09 -15.53 14.86
CA PHE A 99 9.13 -15.78 13.86
C PHE A 99 10.50 -15.85 14.54
N HIS A 100 11.44 -16.48 13.83
CA HIS A 100 12.82 -16.54 14.31
C HIS A 100 13.64 -15.38 13.74
N THR A 101 14.46 -14.79 14.57
CA THR A 101 15.55 -13.89 14.17
C THR A 101 16.72 -14.71 13.66
N LYS A 102 17.68 -14.08 13.00
CA LYS A 102 18.90 -14.75 12.52
C LYS A 102 19.69 -15.37 13.69
N ALA A 103 19.82 -14.65 14.81
CA ALA A 103 20.49 -15.13 16.01
C ALA A 103 19.81 -16.35 16.62
N GLU A 104 18.47 -16.36 16.69
CA GLU A 104 17.70 -17.51 17.19
C GLU A 104 17.83 -18.74 16.28
N VAL A 105 17.96 -18.55 14.97
CA VAL A 105 18.21 -19.66 14.04
C VAL A 105 19.60 -20.24 14.24
N GLU A 106 20.58 -19.44 14.61
CA GLU A 106 21.95 -19.91 14.95
C GLU A 106 21.94 -20.68 16.28
N GLY A 107 21.20 -20.21 17.29
CA GLY A 107 21.01 -20.89 18.57
C GLY A 107 20.07 -22.10 18.55
N LEU A 108 19.42 -22.38 17.41
CA LEU A 108 18.47 -23.48 17.31
C LEU A 108 19.11 -24.86 17.55
N TYR A 109 20.37 -25.04 17.16
CA TYR A 109 21.08 -26.30 17.38
C TYR A 109 21.18 -26.64 18.86
N GLU A 110 21.49 -25.64 19.69
CA GLU A 110 21.55 -25.77 21.13
C GLU A 110 20.17 -26.11 21.71
N THR A 111 19.15 -25.39 21.26
CA THR A 111 17.76 -25.64 21.68
C THR A 111 17.28 -27.05 21.32
N LEU A 112 17.55 -27.51 20.09
CA LEU A 112 17.20 -28.86 19.66
C LEU A 112 17.95 -29.92 20.45
N SER A 113 19.26 -29.72 20.69
CA SER A 113 20.08 -30.64 21.48
C SER A 113 19.61 -30.71 22.93
N TYR A 114 19.25 -29.57 23.52
CA TYR A 114 18.68 -29.54 24.87
C TYR A 114 17.38 -30.32 24.96
N PHE A 115 16.42 -30.08 24.05
CA PHE A 115 15.14 -30.80 24.06
C PHE A 115 15.32 -32.29 23.72
N ALA A 116 16.30 -32.69 22.93
CA ALA A 116 16.60 -34.08 22.68
C ALA A 116 17.16 -34.77 23.94
N GLY A 117 18.13 -34.12 24.60
CA GLY A 117 18.78 -34.62 25.80
C GLY A 117 17.81 -34.91 26.95
N ILE A 118 16.90 -33.96 27.23
CA ILE A 118 15.89 -34.16 28.31
C ILE A 118 14.82 -35.22 28.01
N ASN A 119 14.77 -35.71 26.77
CA ASN A 119 13.84 -36.74 26.34
C ASN A 119 14.57 -38.06 25.95
N ASP A 120 15.82 -38.25 26.39
CA ASP A 120 16.62 -39.43 26.14
C ASP A 120 16.80 -39.78 24.67
N LEU A 121 16.98 -38.73 23.85
CA LEU A 121 17.21 -38.83 22.41
C LEU A 121 18.63 -38.41 22.08
N VAL A 122 19.20 -39.08 21.09
CA VAL A 122 20.53 -38.75 20.54
C VAL A 122 20.35 -38.14 19.13
N ILE A 123 20.85 -36.96 18.95
CA ILE A 123 20.88 -36.32 17.61
C ILE A 123 22.17 -36.78 16.91
N SER A 124 22.01 -37.53 15.83
CA SER A 124 23.13 -38.04 15.03
C SER A 124 23.55 -37.04 13.94
N LYS A 125 22.59 -36.23 13.45
CA LYS A 125 22.85 -35.26 12.39
C LYS A 125 21.88 -34.08 12.49
N ILE A 126 22.44 -32.84 12.34
CA ILE A 126 21.67 -31.61 12.07
C ILE A 126 22.37 -30.87 10.95
N GLU A 127 21.61 -30.50 9.93
CA GLU A 127 22.13 -29.79 8.75
C GLU A 127 21.17 -28.68 8.32
N LYS A 128 21.58 -27.43 8.50
CA LYS A 128 20.83 -26.25 8.05
C LYS A 128 21.03 -26.05 6.55
N LYS A 129 19.93 -25.90 5.82
CA LYS A 129 19.95 -25.50 4.41
C LYS A 129 19.85 -23.99 4.24
N PRO A 130 20.29 -23.44 3.11
CA PRO A 130 20.21 -22.01 2.85
C PRO A 130 18.75 -21.51 2.90
N PRO A 131 18.52 -20.28 3.42
CA PRO A 131 17.21 -19.68 3.51
C PRO A 131 16.55 -19.54 2.13
N LYS A 132 15.28 -19.87 2.05
CA LYS A 132 14.45 -19.74 0.82
C LYS A 132 13.46 -18.60 0.98
N LYS A 133 13.44 -17.67 0.02
CA LYS A 133 12.51 -16.53 -0.01
C LYS A 133 11.11 -16.98 -0.37
N VAL A 134 10.13 -16.62 0.42
CA VAL A 134 8.71 -16.77 0.11
C VAL A 134 8.13 -15.38 -0.19
N TYR A 135 7.55 -15.23 -1.37
CA TYR A 135 7.01 -13.95 -1.82
C TYR A 135 5.51 -13.84 -1.52
N ARG A 136 5.04 -12.62 -1.21
CA ARG A 136 3.60 -12.36 -0.95
C ARG A 136 2.69 -12.79 -2.10
N SER A 137 3.18 -12.71 -3.34
CA SER A 137 2.45 -13.19 -4.51
C SER A 137 2.15 -14.69 -4.48
N ASP A 138 3.06 -15.47 -3.91
CA ASP A 138 2.97 -16.93 -3.91
C ASP A 138 1.94 -17.41 -2.87
N ILE A 139 1.85 -16.72 -1.74
CA ILE A 139 0.85 -16.97 -0.68
C ILE A 139 -0.58 -16.74 -1.21
N LEU A 140 -0.79 -15.64 -1.96
CA LEU A 140 -2.09 -15.29 -2.53
C LEU A 140 -2.55 -16.25 -3.64
N THR A 141 -1.61 -16.90 -4.32
CA THR A 141 -1.93 -17.89 -5.36
C THR A 141 -2.29 -19.26 -4.78
N ASP A 142 -1.72 -19.65 -3.65
CA ASP A 142 -2.04 -20.92 -3.00
C ASP A 142 -3.43 -20.94 -2.34
N THR A 143 -3.86 -19.81 -1.79
CA THR A 143 -5.24 -19.65 -1.28
C THR A 143 -6.29 -19.72 -2.40
N LYS A 144 -5.95 -19.24 -3.61
CA LYS A 144 -6.84 -19.33 -4.80
C LYS A 144 -6.82 -20.71 -5.47
N LYS A 145 -5.72 -21.47 -5.39
CA LYS A 145 -5.62 -22.82 -5.98
C LYS A 145 -6.44 -23.84 -5.21
N LYS A 146 -6.56 -23.73 -3.88
CA LYS A 146 -7.45 -24.61 -3.08
C LYS A 146 -8.93 -24.49 -3.46
N LYS A 147 -9.38 -23.35 -4.00
CA LYS A 147 -10.78 -23.15 -4.47
C LYS A 147 -11.03 -23.51 -5.93
N LYS A 148 -10.00 -23.79 -6.76
CA LYS A 148 -10.15 -24.04 -8.22
C LYS A 148 -9.67 -25.39 -8.73
N LYS A 149 -9.52 -26.42 -7.88
CA LYS A 149 -9.17 -27.80 -8.32
C LYS A 149 -10.30 -28.56 -9.04
N LYS A 150 -11.33 -27.88 -9.55
CA LYS A 150 -12.36 -28.44 -10.43
C LYS A 150 -12.60 -27.59 -11.67
N LYS A 151 -11.60 -27.32 -12.53
CA LYS A 151 -11.81 -27.14 -13.98
C LYS A 151 -10.52 -26.81 -14.73
N LYS A 152 -10.16 -27.75 -15.63
CA LYS A 152 -9.39 -27.61 -16.90
C LYS A 152 -7.90 -27.26 -16.88
N LYS A 153 -7.11 -28.30 -17.18
CA LYS A 153 -5.84 -28.27 -17.90
C LYS A 153 -5.93 -27.42 -19.18
N LYS A 154 -4.84 -26.69 -19.46
CA LYS A 154 -4.41 -25.96 -20.65
C LYS A 154 -4.57 -24.45 -20.58
N LYS A 155 -3.45 -23.73 -20.32
CA LYS A 155 -2.87 -22.73 -21.24
C LYS A 155 -1.60 -22.08 -20.66
N LYS A 156 -0.51 -22.23 -21.44
CA LYS A 156 0.68 -21.36 -21.62
C LYS A 156 1.33 -20.69 -20.41
N LYS A 157 2.55 -21.16 -20.11
CA LYS A 157 3.61 -20.41 -19.43
C LYS A 157 3.82 -19.04 -20.06
N LYS A 158 3.24 -17.98 -19.52
CA LYS A 158 3.74 -16.62 -19.70
C LYS A 158 4.80 -16.37 -18.63
N LYS A 159 6.07 -16.22 -19.07
CA LYS A 159 7.13 -15.60 -18.28
C LYS A 159 6.64 -14.24 -17.79
N LYS A 160 6.19 -14.15 -16.56
CA LYS A 160 5.94 -12.85 -15.91
C LYS A 160 7.29 -12.35 -15.42
N THR A 161 7.76 -11.29 -16.01
CA THR A 161 8.84 -10.41 -15.55
C THR A 161 8.74 -10.17 -14.04
N LYS A 162 9.85 -10.47 -13.33
CA LYS A 162 10.00 -10.30 -11.89
C LYS A 162 10.19 -8.82 -11.57
N SER A 163 9.12 -8.04 -11.52
CA SER A 163 9.14 -6.68 -11.02
C SER A 163 8.54 -6.68 -9.61
N GLY A 164 9.35 -6.29 -8.62
CA GLY A 164 8.88 -5.88 -7.28
C GLY A 164 8.18 -6.94 -6.41
N LYS A 165 8.71 -8.17 -6.33
CA LYS A 165 8.16 -9.17 -5.41
C LYS A 165 8.65 -8.89 -4.00
N ASN A 166 7.81 -8.27 -3.16
CA ASN A 166 8.11 -8.13 -1.74
C ASN A 166 8.17 -9.51 -1.08
N VAL A 167 9.30 -9.81 -0.43
CA VAL A 167 9.49 -11.01 0.39
C VAL A 167 8.49 -10.94 1.54
N ALA A 168 7.78 -12.03 1.80
CA ALA A 168 6.85 -12.13 2.91
C ALA A 168 7.54 -12.65 4.18
N TYR A 169 8.33 -13.72 4.02
CA TYR A 169 9.12 -14.34 5.07
C TYR A 169 10.16 -15.27 4.45
N TYR A 170 11.09 -15.76 5.25
CA TYR A 170 12.06 -16.78 4.86
C TYR A 170 11.69 -18.12 5.46
N THR A 171 11.93 -19.21 4.73
CA THR A 171 11.88 -20.58 5.22
C THR A 171 13.26 -21.17 5.24
N ILE A 172 13.67 -21.73 6.36
CA ILE A 172 15.00 -22.32 6.58
C ILE A 172 14.81 -23.79 6.90
N PRO A 173 14.98 -24.71 5.93
CA PRO A 173 14.89 -26.13 6.18
C PRO A 173 16.13 -26.62 6.95
N VAL A 174 15.89 -27.41 7.97
CA VAL A 174 16.90 -28.10 8.78
C VAL A 174 16.64 -29.59 8.69
N ASN A 175 17.57 -30.34 8.12
CA ASN A 175 17.53 -31.80 8.14
C ASN A 175 18.02 -32.28 9.50
N PHE A 176 17.33 -33.23 10.10
CA PHE A 176 17.76 -33.82 11.35
C PHE A 176 17.65 -35.36 11.30
N GLU A 177 18.51 -36.00 12.06
CA GLU A 177 18.50 -37.43 12.33
C GLU A 177 18.59 -37.63 13.83
N ILE A 178 17.61 -38.34 14.40
CA ILE A 178 17.48 -38.56 15.84
C ILE A 178 17.30 -40.06 16.08
N THR A 179 17.96 -40.58 17.09
CA THR A 179 17.82 -41.95 17.54
C THR A 179 17.40 -41.99 19.02
N GLY A 180 16.53 -42.90 19.40
CA GLY A 180 16.06 -43.09 20.76
C GLY A 180 14.73 -43.81 20.82
N ASN A 181 13.98 -43.69 21.91
CA ASN A 181 12.69 -44.33 22.02
C ASN A 181 11.54 -43.49 21.41
N PHE A 182 10.48 -44.13 20.97
CA PHE A 182 9.36 -43.45 20.30
C PHE A 182 8.65 -42.45 21.23
N LEU A 183 8.47 -42.77 22.51
CA LEU A 183 7.81 -41.90 23.47
C LEU A 183 8.63 -40.63 23.71
N GLY A 184 9.95 -40.75 23.83
CA GLY A 184 10.90 -39.60 23.90
C GLY A 184 10.77 -38.71 22.69
N TYR A 185 10.66 -39.29 21.48
CA TYR A 185 10.47 -38.50 20.26
C TYR A 185 9.15 -37.70 20.24
N ILE A 186 8.05 -38.31 20.73
CA ILE A 186 6.76 -37.59 20.84
C ILE A 186 6.86 -36.45 21.86
N LYS A 187 7.51 -36.70 23.02
CA LYS A 187 7.75 -35.66 24.03
C LYS A 187 8.62 -34.53 23.48
N PHE A 188 9.68 -34.84 22.76
CA PHE A 188 10.54 -33.85 22.05
C PHE A 188 9.72 -32.97 21.09
N LYS A 189 8.89 -33.56 20.23
CA LYS A 189 7.99 -32.81 19.34
C LYS A 189 7.06 -31.88 20.11
N ARG A 190 6.49 -32.37 21.21
CA ARG A 190 5.61 -31.58 22.08
C ARG A 190 6.35 -30.40 22.69
N SER A 191 7.56 -30.61 23.20
CA SER A 191 8.41 -29.56 23.78
C SER A 191 8.72 -28.45 22.75
N LEU A 192 9.08 -28.84 21.53
CA LEU A 192 9.28 -27.89 20.43
C LEU A 192 8.01 -27.12 20.04
N SER A 193 6.86 -27.81 20.01
CA SER A 193 5.57 -27.16 19.70
C SER A 193 5.15 -26.15 20.78
N LEU A 194 5.57 -26.34 22.03
CA LEU A 194 5.31 -25.41 23.13
C LEU A 194 6.27 -24.23 23.17
N SER A 195 7.33 -24.21 22.38
CA SER A 195 8.34 -23.16 22.35
C SER A 195 7.85 -21.79 21.88
N LYS A 196 6.56 -21.66 21.52
CA LYS A 196 5.92 -20.42 20.99
C LYS A 196 6.60 -19.84 19.74
N LYS A 197 7.39 -20.65 19.03
CA LYS A 197 8.04 -20.25 17.79
C LYS A 197 7.47 -21.04 16.62
N MET A 198 7.45 -20.40 15.44
CA MET A 198 6.87 -21.00 14.23
C MET A 198 7.84 -22.01 13.63
N LEU A 199 7.60 -23.26 13.95
CA LEU A 199 8.32 -24.43 13.46
C LEU A 199 7.33 -25.36 12.73
N ASN A 200 7.78 -25.99 11.66
CA ASN A 200 6.98 -26.98 10.92
C ASN A 200 7.80 -28.23 10.65
N PHE A 201 7.26 -29.38 11.00
CA PHE A 201 7.81 -30.69 10.62
C PHE A 201 7.25 -31.06 9.25
N ASP A 202 8.05 -30.91 8.19
CA ASP A 202 7.59 -31.08 6.80
C ASP A 202 7.52 -32.55 6.37
N LYS A 203 8.58 -33.26 6.65
CA LYS A 203 8.73 -34.68 6.28
C LYS A 203 9.41 -35.42 7.41
N GLU A 204 8.85 -36.55 7.80
CA GLU A 204 9.42 -37.43 8.82
C GLU A 204 9.35 -38.87 8.32
N SER A 205 10.41 -39.62 8.57
CA SER A 205 10.49 -41.05 8.35
C SER A 205 10.98 -41.70 9.64
N ILE A 206 10.14 -42.48 10.26
CA ILE A 206 10.43 -43.19 11.53
C ILE A 206 10.63 -44.67 11.17
N LYS A 207 11.78 -45.23 11.57
CA LYS A 207 12.10 -46.61 11.35
C LYS A 207 12.58 -47.22 12.67
N VAL A 208 12.18 -48.43 12.93
CA VAL A 208 12.72 -49.21 14.06
C VAL A 208 14.15 -49.61 13.74
N VAL A 209 15.05 -49.53 14.72
CA VAL A 209 16.43 -49.99 14.59
C VAL A 209 16.43 -51.51 14.59
N LYS A 210 16.91 -52.11 13.50
CA LYS A 210 16.97 -53.55 13.38
C LYS A 210 17.99 -54.15 14.36
N GLY A 211 17.62 -55.20 15.07
CA GLY A 211 18.47 -55.87 16.03
C GLY A 211 18.49 -55.24 17.43
N ASP A 212 17.74 -54.17 17.66
CA ASP A 212 17.57 -53.58 18.98
C ASP A 212 16.32 -54.14 19.66
N THR A 213 16.50 -54.78 20.80
CA THR A 213 15.42 -55.36 21.64
C THR A 213 14.71 -54.30 22.48
N THR A 214 15.25 -53.07 22.59
CA THR A 214 14.68 -51.97 23.39
C THR A 214 13.59 -51.21 22.63
N GLY A 215 13.36 -51.52 21.35
CA GLY A 215 12.41 -50.79 20.52
C GLY A 215 12.88 -49.38 20.10
N ALA A 216 14.20 -49.19 20.02
CA ALA A 216 14.77 -47.92 19.56
C ALA A 216 14.34 -47.61 18.12
N ILE A 217 14.08 -46.33 17.89
CA ILE A 217 13.73 -45.81 16.58
C ILE A 217 14.81 -44.88 16.05
N LYS A 218 14.94 -44.84 14.75
CA LYS A 218 15.70 -43.83 13.99
C LYS A 218 14.75 -42.96 13.20
N VAL A 219 14.78 -41.66 13.46
CA VAL A 219 13.93 -40.66 12.83
C VAL A 219 14.77 -39.77 11.92
N ASN A 220 14.43 -39.71 10.65
CA ASN A 220 14.98 -38.77 9.70
C ASN A 220 13.89 -37.78 9.33
N GLY A 221 14.14 -36.48 9.46
CA GLY A 221 13.14 -35.48 9.21
C GLY A 221 13.68 -34.14 8.67
N VAL A 222 12.75 -33.33 8.27
CA VAL A 222 13.01 -31.92 7.87
C VAL A 222 12.16 -31.03 8.74
N LEU A 223 12.80 -30.21 9.53
CA LEU A 223 12.20 -29.14 10.31
C LEU A 223 12.34 -27.84 9.54
N THR A 224 11.26 -27.16 9.24
CA THR A 224 11.30 -25.85 8.59
C THR A 224 11.03 -24.75 9.60
N ILE A 225 11.97 -23.84 9.70
CA ILE A 225 11.92 -22.63 10.53
C ILE A 225 11.43 -21.48 9.66
N VAL A 226 10.63 -20.59 10.25
CA VAL A 226 10.14 -19.39 9.57
C VAL A 226 10.79 -18.17 10.18
N GLY A 227 11.53 -17.42 9.35
CA GLY A 227 12.20 -16.18 9.72
C GLY A 227 11.53 -14.95 9.14
N LEU A 228 11.68 -13.80 9.81
CA LEU A 228 11.18 -12.51 9.35
C LEU A 228 11.87 -12.07 8.06
N ALA A 229 11.16 -11.25 7.25
CA ALA A 229 11.66 -10.79 5.97
C ALA A 229 12.85 -9.83 6.07
N ASP A 230 12.97 -9.13 7.16
CA ASP A 230 13.95 -8.07 7.46
C ASP A 230 15.19 -8.60 8.20
N GLU A 231 15.19 -9.89 8.60
CA GLU A 231 16.30 -10.51 9.36
C GLU A 231 17.28 -11.34 8.49
N PHE A 232 16.91 -11.64 7.21
CA PHE A 232 17.66 -12.55 6.34
C PHE A 232 17.94 -11.97 4.94
#